data_9218278e8cdef1f49f9724ff9e09fdca
#
_entry.id   9218278e8cdef1f49f9724ff9e09fdca
#
_cell.length_a   1.000
_cell.length_b   1.000
_cell.length_c   1.000
_cell.angle_alpha   90.00
_cell.angle_beta   90.00
_cell.angle_gamma   90.00
#
_symmetry.space_group_name_H-M   'P 1'
#
loop_
_entity.id
_entity.type
_entity.pdbx_description
1 polymer ?
#
loop_
_entity_poly.entity_id
_entity_poly.type
_entity_poly.pdbx_seq_one_letter_code
_entity_poly.pdbx_strand_id
1 'polypeptide(L)'
;MERLLVFADFDWLDKPELVGELCYEKLRGSESYAFRFDDNWLKFHAGIKLSEDINNYPGLQYTQPGNDIFGCFSDALPDRWGRTLLKRREQIQASEEKRAVRNLSSFDYLMGIDDFSRMGGFRLKRELDGDFINVSPSLKIPPLTELRQLVLASQEVEKSEENDVLPEKKWIAQLIQPGTSLGGARPKAGVLDDR
;
A
#
# COMPACT_ATOMS: atom_id res chain seq x y z
N MET A 1 -18.74 4.83 -1.94
CA MET A 1 -17.58 4.87 -2.86
C MET A 1 -16.47 5.64 -2.20
N GLU A 2 -15.31 5.01 -1.97
CA GLU A 2 -14.09 5.67 -1.50
C GLU A 2 -13.24 6.06 -2.71
N ARG A 3 -12.42 7.11 -2.57
CA ARG A 3 -11.54 7.57 -3.66
C ARG A 3 -10.16 7.93 -3.15
N LEU A 4 -9.18 7.74 -4.01
CA LEU A 4 -7.79 8.16 -3.81
C LEU A 4 -7.33 8.95 -5.02
N LEU A 5 -6.68 10.07 -4.77
CA LEU A 5 -5.95 10.80 -5.78
C LEU A 5 -4.61 10.09 -5.99
N VAL A 6 -4.33 9.79 -7.25
CA VAL A 6 -3.11 9.10 -7.67
C VAL A 6 -2.17 10.11 -8.29
N PHE A 7 -0.98 10.23 -7.71
CA PHE A 7 0.09 11.07 -8.22
C PHE A 7 1.20 10.20 -8.80
N ALA A 8 1.76 10.60 -9.92
CA ALA A 8 3.01 10.07 -10.43
C ALA A 8 4.19 10.85 -9.85
N ASP A 9 5.18 10.12 -9.33
CA ASP A 9 6.47 10.65 -8.86
C ASP A 9 7.57 9.90 -9.61
N PHE A 10 7.65 10.17 -10.92
CA PHE A 10 8.59 9.52 -11.83
C PHE A 10 9.84 10.37 -12.00
N ASP A 11 10.99 9.75 -12.22
CA ASP A 11 12.30 10.40 -12.32
C ASP A 11 12.38 11.53 -13.37
N TRP A 12 11.51 11.52 -14.36
CA TRP A 12 11.44 12.55 -15.41
C TRP A 12 10.47 13.69 -15.09
N LEU A 13 9.78 13.65 -13.95
CA LEU A 13 8.93 14.73 -13.45
C LEU A 13 9.69 15.60 -12.44
N ASP A 14 9.55 16.91 -12.54
CA ASP A 14 10.17 17.84 -11.57
C ASP A 14 9.54 17.73 -10.16
N LYS A 15 8.31 17.30 -10.11
CA LYS A 15 7.52 17.11 -8.87
C LYS A 15 6.41 16.09 -9.12
N PRO A 16 5.81 15.52 -8.05
CA PRO A 16 4.65 14.64 -8.20
C PRO A 16 3.48 15.35 -8.91
N GLU A 17 2.95 14.71 -9.96
CA GLU A 17 1.81 15.23 -10.74
C GLU A 17 0.59 14.34 -10.59
N LEU A 18 -0.60 14.98 -10.55
CA LEU A 18 -1.87 14.25 -10.44
C LEU A 18 -2.14 13.49 -11.75
N VAL A 19 -2.22 12.18 -11.64
CA VAL A 19 -2.55 11.28 -12.75
C VAL A 19 -4.05 11.09 -12.89
N GLY A 20 -4.76 11.00 -11.76
CA GLY A 20 -6.19 10.75 -11.74
C GLY A 20 -6.72 10.28 -10.40
N GLU A 21 -7.90 9.67 -10.44
CA GLU A 21 -8.60 9.17 -9.25
C GLU A 21 -8.83 7.66 -9.34
N LEU A 22 -8.40 6.92 -8.31
CA LEU A 22 -8.76 5.53 -8.09
C LEU A 22 -9.97 5.47 -7.17
N CYS A 23 -11.07 4.93 -7.67
CA CYS A 23 -12.31 4.75 -6.94
C CYS A 23 -12.47 3.30 -6.50
N TYR A 24 -12.96 3.09 -5.29
CA TYR A 24 -13.23 1.78 -4.70
C TYR A 24 -14.66 1.73 -4.15
N GLU A 25 -15.34 0.66 -4.42
CA GLU A 25 -16.66 0.40 -3.87
C GLU A 25 -16.81 -1.08 -3.52
N LYS A 26 -17.41 -1.33 -2.35
CA LYS A 26 -17.75 -2.68 -1.90
C LYS A 26 -19.26 -2.81 -1.78
N LEU A 27 -19.86 -3.61 -2.66
CA LEU A 27 -21.29 -3.86 -2.70
C LEU A 27 -21.57 -5.36 -2.53
N ARG A 28 -22.32 -5.72 -1.49
CA ARG A 28 -22.80 -7.10 -1.24
C ARG A 28 -21.70 -8.16 -1.32
N GLY A 29 -20.49 -7.85 -0.87
CA GLY A 29 -19.35 -8.77 -0.88
C GLY A 29 -18.52 -8.77 -2.17
N SER A 30 -18.96 -8.05 -3.21
CA SER A 30 -18.18 -7.80 -4.42
C SER A 30 -17.43 -6.48 -4.30
N GLU A 31 -16.18 -6.46 -4.73
CA GLU A 31 -15.33 -5.28 -4.79
C GLU A 31 -15.24 -4.79 -6.23
N SER A 32 -15.30 -3.48 -6.42
CA SER A 32 -15.20 -2.86 -7.73
C SER A 32 -14.20 -1.71 -7.67
N TYR A 33 -13.31 -1.67 -8.64
CA TYR A 33 -12.36 -0.59 -8.82
C TYR A 33 -12.64 0.13 -10.12
N ALA A 34 -12.56 1.45 -10.07
CA ALA A 34 -12.63 2.28 -11.24
C ALA A 34 -11.53 3.33 -11.20
N PHE A 35 -11.05 3.74 -12.36
CA PHE A 35 -10.04 4.77 -12.50
C PHE A 35 -10.49 5.82 -13.50
N ARG A 36 -10.21 7.10 -13.19
CA ARG A 36 -10.43 8.23 -14.07
C ARG A 36 -9.18 9.08 -14.12
N PHE A 37 -8.68 9.34 -15.31
CA PHE A 37 -7.57 10.26 -15.50
C PHE A 37 -7.94 11.71 -15.15
N ASP A 38 -6.94 12.47 -14.68
CA ASP A 38 -6.99 13.92 -14.65
C ASP A 38 -6.87 14.49 -16.07
N ASP A 39 -7.60 15.55 -16.36
CA ASP A 39 -7.62 16.16 -17.71
C ASP A 39 -6.27 16.76 -18.09
N ASN A 40 -5.52 17.33 -17.13
CA ASN A 40 -4.17 17.85 -17.39
C ASN A 40 -3.19 16.72 -17.67
N TRP A 41 -3.32 15.59 -16.95
CA TRP A 41 -2.48 14.42 -17.24
C TRP A 41 -2.71 13.95 -18.69
N LEU A 42 -3.93 13.78 -19.10
CA LEU A 42 -4.26 13.37 -20.47
C LEU A 42 -3.80 14.39 -21.51
N LYS A 43 -3.84 15.68 -21.19
CA LYS A 43 -3.40 16.74 -22.09
C LYS A 43 -1.89 16.76 -22.31
N PHE A 44 -1.11 16.57 -21.25
CA PHE A 44 0.34 16.73 -21.29
C PHE A 44 1.10 15.41 -21.42
N HIS A 45 0.47 14.29 -21.02
CA HIS A 45 1.10 12.96 -20.94
C HIS A 45 0.32 11.89 -21.70
N ALA A 46 -0.44 12.25 -22.75
CA ALA A 46 -1.28 11.33 -23.52
C ALA A 46 -0.52 10.12 -24.11
N GLY A 47 0.79 10.25 -24.33
CA GLY A 47 1.63 9.16 -24.85
C GLY A 47 2.06 8.14 -23.79
N ILE A 48 1.78 8.38 -22.51
CA ILE A 48 2.19 7.49 -21.42
C ILE A 48 1.08 6.52 -21.12
N LYS A 49 1.33 5.24 -21.36
CA LYS A 49 0.42 4.14 -21.01
C LYS A 49 0.79 3.60 -19.63
N LEU A 50 -0.12 3.69 -18.66
CA LEU A 50 0.14 3.23 -17.29
C LEU A 50 0.14 1.70 -17.17
N SER A 51 -0.81 1.03 -17.85
CA SER A 51 -0.89 -0.43 -17.94
C SER A 51 -1.77 -0.84 -19.12
N GLU A 52 -1.80 -2.14 -19.43
CA GLU A 52 -2.58 -2.65 -20.56
C GLU A 52 -4.10 -2.58 -20.34
N ASP A 53 -4.54 -2.53 -19.09
CA ASP A 53 -5.95 -2.53 -18.69
C ASP A 53 -6.52 -1.12 -18.43
N ILE A 54 -5.73 -0.06 -18.65
CA ILE A 54 -6.16 1.34 -18.60
C ILE A 54 -5.88 2.02 -19.94
N ASN A 55 -6.89 2.64 -20.52
CA ASN A 55 -6.77 3.37 -21.78
C ASN A 55 -6.73 4.88 -21.53
N ASN A 56 -5.93 5.59 -22.29
CA ASN A 56 -5.74 7.05 -22.18
C ASN A 56 -6.93 7.82 -22.79
N TYR A 57 -8.06 7.84 -22.10
CA TYR A 57 -9.20 8.67 -22.47
C TYR A 57 -9.89 9.25 -21.21
N PRO A 58 -10.61 10.37 -21.33
CA PRO A 58 -11.40 10.92 -20.24
C PRO A 58 -12.59 10.00 -19.94
N GLY A 59 -12.90 9.83 -18.67
CA GLY A 59 -14.02 9.03 -18.21
C GLY A 59 -13.63 7.95 -17.23
N LEU A 60 -14.64 7.34 -16.63
CA LEU A 60 -14.46 6.30 -15.62
C LEU A 60 -14.27 4.95 -16.30
N GLN A 61 -13.22 4.26 -15.97
CA GLN A 61 -12.87 2.93 -16.47
C GLN A 61 -12.90 1.95 -15.31
N TYR A 62 -13.41 0.76 -15.55
CA TYR A 62 -13.55 -0.27 -14.52
C TYR A 62 -12.57 -1.41 -14.74
N THR A 63 -12.13 -2.05 -13.65
CA THR A 63 -11.36 -3.30 -13.74
C THR A 63 -12.16 -4.37 -14.47
N GLN A 64 -11.47 -5.22 -15.21
CA GLN A 64 -12.12 -6.37 -15.84
C GLN A 64 -12.53 -7.41 -14.79
N PRO A 65 -13.59 -8.19 -15.04
CA PRO A 65 -13.99 -9.26 -14.16
C PRO A 65 -12.84 -10.24 -13.87
N GLY A 66 -12.59 -10.50 -12.60
CA GLY A 66 -11.51 -11.36 -12.14
C GLY A 66 -10.22 -10.64 -11.77
N ASN A 67 -10.10 -9.35 -12.04
CA ASN A 67 -8.98 -8.53 -11.60
C ASN A 67 -9.34 -7.78 -10.31
N ASP A 68 -8.53 -7.98 -9.27
CA ASP A 68 -8.73 -7.33 -7.97
C ASP A 68 -8.43 -5.82 -8.00
N ILE A 69 -7.58 -5.37 -8.95
CA ILE A 69 -7.20 -3.97 -9.14
C ILE A 69 -6.54 -3.82 -10.52
N PHE A 70 -6.37 -2.59 -11.01
CA PHE A 70 -5.62 -2.34 -12.26
C PHE A 70 -4.15 -2.72 -12.14
N GLY A 71 -3.57 -3.25 -13.23
CA GLY A 71 -2.20 -3.76 -13.27
C GLY A 71 -1.16 -2.76 -12.78
N CYS A 72 -1.28 -1.48 -13.16
CA CYS A 72 -0.36 -0.43 -12.73
C CYS A 72 -0.32 -0.20 -11.20
N PHE A 73 -1.35 -0.60 -10.46
CA PHE A 73 -1.37 -0.50 -9.00
C PHE A 73 -0.97 -1.81 -8.32
N SER A 74 -0.87 -2.92 -9.05
CA SER A 74 -0.51 -4.21 -8.46
C SER A 74 0.89 -4.20 -7.84
N ASP A 75 1.84 -3.49 -8.46
CA ASP A 75 3.21 -3.35 -7.96
C ASP A 75 3.29 -2.50 -6.67
N ALA A 76 2.32 -1.61 -6.48
CA ALA A 76 2.18 -0.82 -5.26
C ALA A 76 1.53 -1.60 -4.11
N LEU A 77 1.00 -2.81 -4.36
CA LEU A 77 0.46 -3.67 -3.31
C LEU A 77 1.57 -4.37 -2.54
N PRO A 78 1.34 -4.68 -1.25
CA PRO A 78 2.30 -5.47 -0.48
C PRO A 78 2.36 -6.89 -1.01
N ASP A 79 3.55 -7.45 -1.00
CA ASP A 79 3.79 -8.85 -1.27
C ASP A 79 3.37 -9.74 -0.09
N ARG A 80 3.58 -11.04 -0.17
CA ARG A 80 3.08 -12.01 0.83
C ARG A 80 3.47 -11.65 2.26
N TRP A 81 4.72 -11.28 2.51
CA TRP A 81 5.17 -10.86 3.84
C TRP A 81 4.44 -9.61 4.32
N GLY A 82 4.39 -8.56 3.51
CA GLY A 82 3.67 -7.33 3.85
C GLY A 82 2.18 -7.57 4.09
N ARG A 83 1.53 -8.45 3.31
CA ARG A 83 0.14 -8.84 3.54
C ARG A 83 -0.04 -9.57 4.87
N THR A 84 0.90 -10.42 5.26
CA THR A 84 0.91 -11.08 6.58
C THR A 84 0.94 -10.04 7.70
N LEU A 85 1.86 -9.07 7.65
CA LEU A 85 1.96 -8.02 8.65
C LEU A 85 0.67 -7.20 8.78
N LEU A 86 0.07 -6.80 7.65
CA LEU A 86 -1.17 -6.03 7.65
C LEU A 86 -2.36 -6.84 8.16
N LYS A 87 -2.45 -8.13 7.83
CA LYS A 87 -3.47 -9.03 8.40
C LYS A 87 -3.32 -9.19 9.91
N ARG A 88 -2.09 -9.36 10.41
CA ARG A 88 -1.84 -9.45 11.86
C ARG A 88 -2.18 -8.14 12.57
N ARG A 89 -1.88 -6.99 11.98
CA ARG A 89 -2.32 -5.69 12.49
C ARG A 89 -3.83 -5.61 12.62
N GLU A 90 -4.57 -6.01 11.58
CA GLU A 90 -6.04 -6.03 11.59
C GLU A 90 -6.58 -6.95 12.69
N GLN A 91 -6.01 -8.15 12.86
CA GLN A 91 -6.41 -9.09 13.91
C GLN A 91 -6.23 -8.51 15.31
N ILE A 92 -5.08 -7.87 15.58
CA ILE A 92 -4.80 -7.21 16.86
C ILE A 92 -5.80 -6.08 17.10
N GLN A 93 -5.99 -5.22 16.09
CA GLN A 93 -6.92 -4.10 16.19
C GLN A 93 -8.37 -4.58 16.41
N ALA A 94 -8.81 -5.59 15.69
CA ALA A 94 -10.14 -6.17 15.86
C ALA A 94 -10.34 -6.73 17.28
N SER A 95 -9.31 -7.37 17.84
CA SER A 95 -9.33 -7.88 19.21
C SER A 95 -9.42 -6.74 20.24
N GLU A 96 -8.63 -5.67 20.08
CA GLU A 96 -8.67 -4.48 20.96
C GLU A 96 -10.03 -3.79 20.90
N GLU A 97 -10.60 -3.65 19.70
CA GLU A 97 -11.90 -3.02 19.45
C GLU A 97 -13.09 -3.97 19.69
N LYS A 98 -12.84 -5.22 20.07
CA LYS A 98 -13.87 -6.28 20.28
C LYS A 98 -14.85 -6.41 19.12
N ARG A 99 -14.34 -6.37 17.89
CA ARG A 99 -15.08 -6.57 16.65
C ARG A 99 -14.58 -7.77 15.86
N ALA A 100 -15.35 -8.19 14.88
CA ALA A 100 -14.91 -9.23 13.94
C ALA A 100 -13.72 -8.75 13.10
N VAL A 101 -12.79 -9.67 12.80
CA VAL A 101 -11.67 -9.43 11.89
C VAL A 101 -12.23 -9.22 10.48
N ARG A 102 -11.77 -8.15 9.80
CA ARG A 102 -12.16 -7.86 8.43
C ARG A 102 -11.26 -8.60 7.44
N ASN A 103 -11.82 -9.03 6.33
CA ASN A 103 -11.03 -9.39 5.16
C ASN A 103 -10.54 -8.11 4.50
N LEU A 104 -9.21 -7.95 4.43
CA LEU A 104 -8.58 -6.79 3.81
C LEU A 104 -8.70 -6.88 2.29
N SER A 105 -9.18 -5.80 1.68
CA SER A 105 -9.25 -5.58 0.23
C SER A 105 -7.90 -5.12 -0.32
N SER A 106 -7.74 -5.11 -1.64
CA SER A 106 -6.59 -4.48 -2.28
C SER A 106 -6.51 -2.98 -1.95
N PHE A 107 -7.66 -2.32 -1.75
CA PHE A 107 -7.71 -0.93 -1.28
C PHE A 107 -7.14 -0.79 0.14
N ASP A 108 -7.53 -1.67 1.09
CA ASP A 108 -6.97 -1.68 2.44
C ASP A 108 -5.45 -1.91 2.43
N TYR A 109 -4.96 -2.77 1.53
CA TYR A 109 -3.53 -3.00 1.37
C TYR A 109 -2.81 -1.77 0.82
N LEU A 110 -3.33 -1.11 -0.22
CA LEU A 110 -2.77 0.15 -0.71
C LEU A 110 -2.68 1.21 0.38
N MET A 111 -3.74 1.32 1.19
CA MET A 111 -3.82 2.26 2.30
C MET A 111 -2.91 1.89 3.47
N GLY A 112 -2.53 0.63 3.59
CA GLY A 112 -1.74 0.11 4.69
C GLY A 112 -0.23 0.31 4.55
N ILE A 113 0.26 0.63 3.34
CA ILE A 113 1.68 0.81 3.04
C ILE A 113 2.09 2.26 3.30
N ASP A 114 3.26 2.44 3.92
CA ASP A 114 3.89 3.75 4.06
C ASP A 114 4.27 4.32 2.69
N ASP A 115 4.06 5.63 2.49
CA ASP A 115 4.28 6.29 1.20
C ASP A 115 5.74 6.20 0.74
N PHE A 116 6.69 6.37 1.66
CA PHE A 116 8.11 6.34 1.34
C PHE A 116 8.59 4.94 0.90
N SER A 117 8.02 3.89 1.47
CA SER A 117 8.40 2.51 1.18
C SER A 117 7.57 1.88 0.04
N ARG A 118 6.60 2.60 -0.50
CA ARG A 118 5.74 2.10 -1.59
C ARG A 118 6.56 1.81 -2.84
N MET A 119 6.38 0.62 -3.40
CA MET A 119 7.01 0.25 -4.67
C MET A 119 6.33 0.96 -5.84
N GLY A 120 7.12 1.22 -6.88
CA GLY A 120 6.65 1.96 -8.07
C GLY A 120 6.67 3.48 -7.87
N GLY A 121 6.23 4.21 -8.89
CA GLY A 121 6.25 5.67 -8.91
C GLY A 121 4.90 6.32 -8.56
N PHE A 122 3.95 5.58 -7.95
CA PHE A 122 2.67 6.18 -7.57
C PHE A 122 2.62 6.53 -6.09
N ARG A 123 2.16 7.75 -5.82
CA ARG A 123 1.87 8.26 -4.48
C ARG A 123 0.39 8.58 -4.37
N LEU A 124 -0.15 8.42 -3.18
CA LEU A 124 -1.60 8.49 -2.97
C LEU A 124 -1.96 9.59 -1.98
N LYS A 125 -3.05 10.31 -2.27
CA LYS A 125 -3.66 11.29 -1.35
C LYS A 125 -5.16 11.04 -1.23
N ARG A 126 -5.75 11.48 -0.11
CA ARG A 126 -7.22 11.54 0.04
C ARG A 126 -7.79 12.84 -0.52
N GLU A 127 -7.07 13.94 -0.36
CA GLU A 127 -7.45 15.29 -0.75
C GLU A 127 -6.28 15.97 -1.46
N LEU A 128 -6.58 16.90 -2.37
CA LEU A 128 -5.59 17.55 -3.21
C LEU A 128 -4.54 18.30 -2.37
N ASP A 129 -5.01 19.06 -1.38
CA ASP A 129 -4.16 19.87 -0.49
C ASP A 129 -3.67 19.11 0.76
N GLY A 130 -4.03 17.82 0.88
CA GLY A 130 -3.61 16.95 1.98
C GLY A 130 -2.21 16.37 1.78
N ASP A 131 -1.71 15.73 2.84
CA ASP A 131 -0.48 14.96 2.79
C ASP A 131 -0.66 13.65 2.01
N PHE A 132 0.45 13.08 1.53
CA PHE A 132 0.45 11.72 1.01
C PHE A 132 0.09 10.73 2.11
N ILE A 133 -0.57 9.63 1.74
CA ILE A 133 -1.08 8.65 2.70
C ILE A 133 0.07 7.95 3.41
N ASN A 134 -0.06 7.83 4.74
CA ASN A 134 0.91 7.17 5.61
C ASN A 134 2.32 7.78 5.56
N VAL A 135 2.44 9.07 5.27
CA VAL A 135 3.66 9.79 5.58
C VAL A 135 3.70 9.99 7.09
N SER A 136 4.36 9.08 7.79
CA SER A 136 4.51 9.22 9.24
C SER A 136 5.84 9.91 9.56
N PRO A 137 5.80 11.12 10.16
CA PRO A 137 7.02 11.82 10.57
C PRO A 137 7.81 11.08 11.67
N SER A 138 7.12 10.21 12.42
CA SER A 138 7.68 9.45 13.54
C SER A 138 8.17 8.04 13.16
N LEU A 139 7.82 7.56 11.97
CA LEU A 139 8.15 6.23 11.50
C LEU A 139 9.18 6.34 10.36
N LYS A 140 10.37 6.82 10.68
CA LYS A 140 11.51 6.77 9.76
C LYS A 140 11.90 5.31 9.54
N ILE A 141 12.40 5.00 8.34
CA ILE A 141 13.07 3.71 8.10
C ILE A 141 14.12 3.56 9.19
N PRO A 142 14.10 2.46 9.97
CA PRO A 142 15.00 2.31 11.08
C PRO A 142 16.47 2.32 10.62
N PRO A 143 17.36 2.95 11.36
CA PRO A 143 18.77 2.92 11.04
C PRO A 143 19.32 1.48 11.17
N LEU A 144 20.44 1.21 10.52
CA LEU A 144 21.11 -0.11 10.57
C LEU A 144 21.39 -0.59 12.00
N THR A 145 21.55 0.34 12.94
CA THR A 145 21.76 0.04 14.38
C THR A 145 20.58 -0.70 15.02
N GLU A 146 19.38 -0.61 14.47
CA GLU A 146 18.18 -1.30 14.98
C GLU A 146 17.95 -2.68 14.34
N LEU A 147 18.84 -3.13 13.46
CA LEU A 147 18.68 -4.40 12.73
C LEU A 147 18.41 -5.60 13.65
N ARG A 148 19.06 -5.66 14.82
CA ARG A 148 18.83 -6.75 15.79
C ARG A 148 17.40 -6.78 16.31
N GLN A 149 16.81 -5.62 16.54
CA GLN A 149 15.41 -5.52 17.00
C GLN A 149 14.44 -5.96 15.89
N LEU A 150 14.72 -5.61 14.65
CA LEU A 150 13.92 -6.05 13.51
C LEU A 150 14.01 -7.56 13.30
N VAL A 151 15.19 -8.17 13.47
CA VAL A 151 15.36 -9.62 13.40
C VAL A 151 14.56 -10.31 14.50
N LEU A 152 14.65 -9.83 15.74
CA LEU A 152 13.85 -10.37 16.85
C LEU A 152 12.35 -10.24 16.59
N ALA A 153 11.90 -9.07 16.13
CA ALA A 153 10.50 -8.84 15.80
C ALA A 153 10.01 -9.81 14.71
N SER A 154 10.80 -10.03 13.66
CA SER A 154 10.44 -10.97 12.59
C SER A 154 10.35 -12.41 13.08
N GLN A 155 11.28 -12.85 13.93
CA GLN A 155 11.26 -14.18 14.53
C GLN A 155 10.05 -14.39 15.44
N GLU A 156 9.67 -13.38 16.23
CA GLU A 156 8.48 -13.47 17.08
C GLU A 156 7.17 -13.52 16.27
N VAL A 157 7.12 -12.82 15.14
CA VAL A 157 5.97 -12.93 14.23
C VAL A 157 5.92 -14.31 13.57
N GLU A 158 7.04 -14.86 13.09
CA GLU A 158 7.10 -16.21 12.52
C GLU A 158 6.68 -17.28 13.54
N LYS A 159 7.23 -17.24 14.77
CA LYS A 159 6.83 -18.16 15.85
C LYS A 159 5.34 -18.08 16.17
N SER A 160 4.77 -16.85 16.12
CA SER A 160 3.35 -16.66 16.36
C SER A 160 2.50 -17.29 15.27
N GLU A 161 2.98 -17.30 14.02
CA GLU A 161 2.30 -17.99 12.91
C GLU A 161 2.36 -19.51 13.08
N GLU A 162 3.52 -20.06 13.42
CA GLU A 162 3.71 -21.52 13.65
C GLU A 162 2.81 -22.04 14.78
N ASN A 163 2.58 -21.24 15.83
CA ASN A 163 1.79 -21.61 16.99
C ASN A 163 0.31 -21.16 16.91
N ASP A 164 -0.09 -20.55 15.80
CA ASP A 164 -1.45 -19.96 15.60
C ASP A 164 -1.88 -19.01 16.73
N VAL A 165 -0.93 -18.21 17.23
CA VAL A 165 -1.13 -17.21 18.29
C VAL A 165 -0.94 -15.80 17.70
N LEU A 166 -1.64 -14.80 18.23
CA LEU A 166 -1.41 -13.42 17.83
C LEU A 166 -0.08 -12.91 18.41
N PRO A 167 0.79 -12.30 17.57
CA PRO A 167 2.01 -11.67 18.06
C PRO A 167 1.68 -10.42 18.88
N GLU A 168 2.58 -10.03 19.78
CA GLU A 168 2.43 -8.77 20.48
C GLU A 168 2.44 -7.58 19.51
N LYS A 169 1.55 -6.61 19.75
CA LYS A 169 1.40 -5.41 18.92
C LYS A 169 2.70 -4.68 18.62
N LYS A 170 3.62 -4.64 19.61
CA LYS A 170 4.92 -3.98 19.46
C LYS A 170 5.76 -4.56 18.31
N TRP A 171 5.72 -5.89 18.10
CA TRP A 171 6.49 -6.55 17.04
C TRP A 171 5.93 -6.21 15.65
N ILE A 172 4.61 -6.21 15.52
CA ILE A 172 3.95 -5.80 14.28
C ILE A 172 4.22 -4.32 13.98
N ALA A 173 4.14 -3.45 14.98
CA ALA A 173 4.41 -2.02 14.81
C ALA A 173 5.83 -1.73 14.31
N GLN A 174 6.83 -2.48 14.77
CA GLN A 174 8.23 -2.34 14.34
C GLN A 174 8.45 -2.79 12.89
N LEU A 175 7.69 -3.76 12.41
CA LEU A 175 7.90 -4.36 11.08
C LEU A 175 7.04 -3.74 9.97
N ILE A 176 5.91 -3.14 10.32
CA ILE A 176 4.94 -2.66 9.31
C ILE A 176 5.58 -1.67 8.35
N GLN A 177 6.29 -0.67 8.83
CA GLN A 177 6.87 0.34 7.98
C GLN A 177 8.02 -0.19 7.12
N PRO A 178 9.07 -0.79 7.70
CA PRO A 178 10.21 -1.24 6.91
C PRO A 178 9.95 -2.50 6.11
N GLY A 179 8.86 -3.24 6.38
CA GLY A 179 8.62 -4.57 5.82
C GLY A 179 7.44 -4.72 4.87
N THR A 180 6.49 -3.77 4.83
CA THR A 180 5.23 -3.99 4.11
C THR A 180 5.34 -3.91 2.59
N SER A 181 6.31 -3.19 2.05
CA SER A 181 6.46 -2.97 0.61
C SER A 181 7.50 -3.87 -0.06
N LEU A 182 8.27 -4.63 0.72
CA LEU A 182 9.34 -5.48 0.18
C LEU A 182 8.79 -6.81 -0.34
N GLY A 183 9.26 -7.23 -1.51
CA GLY A 183 8.79 -8.43 -2.20
C GLY A 183 9.14 -9.75 -1.51
N GLY A 184 8.29 -10.77 -1.69
CA GLY A 184 8.49 -12.16 -1.27
C GLY A 184 7.79 -12.57 0.01
N ALA A 185 7.94 -13.84 0.37
CA ALA A 185 7.21 -14.48 1.48
C ALA A 185 7.99 -14.52 2.81
N ARG A 186 9.31 -14.28 2.78
CA ARG A 186 10.16 -14.33 3.97
C ARG A 186 10.18 -12.97 4.67
N PRO A 187 10.36 -12.94 6.00
CA PRO A 187 10.57 -11.71 6.73
C PRO A 187 11.72 -10.88 6.16
N LYS A 188 11.46 -9.60 6.00
CA LYS A 188 12.44 -8.64 5.53
C LYS A 188 12.06 -7.23 5.96
N ALA A 189 13.04 -6.36 6.05
CA ALA A 189 12.85 -4.96 6.37
C ALA A 189 13.88 -4.10 5.64
N GLY A 190 13.47 -2.93 5.18
CA GLY A 190 14.39 -1.89 4.71
C GLY A 190 15.06 -1.21 5.90
N VAL A 191 16.36 -0.92 5.78
CA VAL A 191 17.11 -0.13 6.76
C VAL A 191 17.91 0.94 6.02
N LEU A 192 18.13 2.08 6.67
CA LEU A 192 19.02 3.12 6.13
C LEU A 192 20.47 2.83 6.58
N ASP A 193 21.40 2.96 5.63
CA ASP A 193 22.83 3.01 5.92
C ASP A 193 23.22 4.49 6.02
N ASP A 194 23.51 4.95 7.22
CA ASP A 194 23.87 6.35 7.51
C ASP A 194 25.37 6.64 7.23
N ARG A 195 26.05 5.77 6.48
CA ARG A 195 27.48 5.92 6.14
C ARG A 195 27.67 6.68 4.84
#